data_8aae8ed05486786b42f0db99d1beafbb
#
_entry.id   8aae8ed05486786b42f0db99d1beafbb
#
_cell.length_a   1.000
_cell.length_b   1.000
_cell.length_c   1.000
_cell.angle_alpha   90.00
_cell.angle_beta   90.00
_cell.angle_gamma   90.00
#
_symmetry.space_group_name_H-M   'P 1'
#
loop_
_entity.id
_entity.type
_entity.pdbx_description
1 polymer ?
#
loop_
_entity_poly.entity_id
_entity_poly.type
_entity_poly.pdbx_seq_one_letter_code
_entity_poly.pdbx_strand_id
1 'polypeptide(L)'
;MRFVVPPHLVSTALVSALALIGVEAASAQEFAGRDKLFAHSNEFLRDVIQVTDGVYVAVGFALANVILVEGDDGLLIIDTTEGMGAAREVRAEFDRISTKPVRAIIYTHSHPDHVRGSRAFVGDVEPEVYAHEKQLRENLPTAVGRAGRDGGNQFGLALPAESRPNAGIGPGLGLGGGDGYMRPTRTFSGESYSFEVAGVKVVLGYAPGETDDQLFVWLPEKRTLLPGDNFYRAFPNLYAIRGVPLRRVDHWLESLSDMIALEPEYLVPSHTRPIMGRTAVDAALTGYHAGVSSVLQQTLAG
;
A
#
# COMPACT_ATOMS: atom_id res chain seq x y z
N MET A 1 24.25 75.33 17.26
CA MET A 1 24.93 74.05 17.02
C MET A 1 23.90 73.16 16.26
N ARG A 2 24.09 72.93 14.97
CA ARG A 2 23.27 72.02 14.18
C ARG A 2 24.01 70.71 14.13
N PHE A 3 23.40 69.67 14.69
CA PHE A 3 23.88 68.30 14.53
C PHE A 3 23.50 67.77 13.13
N VAL A 4 24.54 67.53 12.31
CA VAL A 4 24.42 66.88 11.02
C VAL A 4 24.55 65.37 11.26
N VAL A 5 23.49 64.60 11.05
CA VAL A 5 23.50 63.14 11.10
C VAL A 5 24.10 62.63 9.79
N PRO A 6 25.11 61.75 9.78
CA PRO A 6 25.72 61.26 8.55
C PRO A 6 24.77 60.33 7.81
N PRO A 7 24.68 60.36 6.46
CA PRO A 7 23.70 59.66 5.67
C PRO A 7 23.82 58.13 5.70
N HIS A 8 24.90 57.57 6.19
CA HIS A 8 25.14 56.11 6.24
C HIS A 8 24.39 55.40 7.36
N LEU A 9 23.93 56.08 8.40
CA LEU A 9 23.18 55.48 9.51
C LEU A 9 21.69 55.26 9.14
N VAL A 10 21.15 56.03 8.20
CA VAL A 10 19.74 55.88 7.76
C VAL A 10 19.58 54.70 6.82
N SER A 11 20.59 54.45 5.96
CA SER A 11 20.54 53.29 5.02
C SER A 11 20.59 51.94 5.72
N THR A 12 21.41 51.83 6.80
CA THR A 12 21.56 50.55 7.53
C THR A 12 20.31 50.18 8.34
N ALA A 13 19.62 51.17 8.89
CA ALA A 13 18.36 50.95 9.63
C ALA A 13 17.20 50.53 8.70
N LEU A 14 17.13 51.07 7.47
CA LEU A 14 16.10 50.70 6.50
C LEU A 14 16.29 49.29 5.94
N VAL A 15 17.55 48.87 5.68
CA VAL A 15 17.84 47.52 5.19
C VAL A 15 17.57 46.47 6.26
N SER A 16 17.88 46.77 7.54
CA SER A 16 17.59 45.86 8.66
C SER A 16 16.08 45.73 8.93
N ALA A 17 15.30 46.78 8.78
CA ALA A 17 13.86 46.74 8.93
C ALA A 17 13.16 45.95 7.80
N LEU A 18 13.62 46.09 6.54
CA LEU A 18 13.14 45.34 5.42
C LEU A 18 13.47 43.85 5.50
N ALA A 19 14.64 43.48 6.04
CA ALA A 19 15.02 42.09 6.26
C ALA A 19 14.19 41.42 7.36
N LEU A 20 13.82 42.14 8.42
CA LEU A 20 12.94 41.62 9.48
C LEU A 20 11.49 41.45 9.03
N ILE A 21 10.96 42.33 8.20
CA ILE A 21 9.59 42.18 7.62
C ILE A 21 9.54 40.99 6.65
N GLY A 22 10.61 40.73 5.90
CA GLY A 22 10.71 39.59 5.00
C GLY A 22 10.73 38.21 5.71
N VAL A 23 11.29 38.15 6.91
CA VAL A 23 11.38 36.91 7.70
C VAL A 23 10.05 36.59 8.37
N GLU A 24 9.30 37.58 8.85
CA GLU A 24 7.94 37.32 9.40
C GLU A 24 6.93 36.93 8.33
N ALA A 25 7.01 37.43 7.12
CA ALA A 25 6.14 37.06 6.02
C ALA A 25 6.41 35.64 5.49
N ALA A 26 7.63 35.11 5.63
CA ALA A 26 8.00 33.76 5.25
C ALA A 26 7.51 32.69 6.27
N SER A 27 7.25 33.07 7.52
CA SER A 27 6.79 32.13 8.57
C SER A 27 5.27 31.87 8.59
N ALA A 28 4.50 32.62 7.80
CA ALA A 28 3.02 32.56 7.80
C ALA A 28 2.42 31.86 6.55
N GLN A 29 3.26 31.23 5.72
CA GLN A 29 2.72 30.51 4.56
C GLN A 29 2.11 29.19 5.02
N GLU A 30 0.78 29.16 5.22
CA GLU A 30 0.03 27.93 5.42
C GLU A 30 0.10 27.08 4.15
N PHE A 31 0.70 25.90 4.25
CA PHE A 31 0.73 24.92 3.19
C PHE A 31 -0.53 24.02 3.32
N ALA A 32 -1.59 24.32 2.63
CA ALA A 32 -2.84 23.55 2.66
C ALA A 32 -2.67 22.05 2.36
N GLY A 33 -1.61 21.68 1.63
CA GLY A 33 -1.25 20.27 1.38
C GLY A 33 -0.70 19.56 2.60
N ARG A 34 -0.06 20.29 3.54
CA ARG A 34 0.51 19.72 4.77
C ARG A 34 -0.58 19.13 5.67
N ASP A 35 -1.64 19.90 5.93
CA ASP A 35 -2.72 19.46 6.82
C ASP A 35 -3.43 18.24 6.23
N LYS A 36 -3.62 18.19 4.91
CA LYS A 36 -4.15 17.01 4.22
C LYS A 36 -3.24 15.79 4.37
N LEU A 37 -1.92 15.97 4.25
CA LEU A 37 -0.95 14.88 4.42
C LEU A 37 -0.98 14.33 5.86
N PHE A 38 -1.03 15.22 6.87
CA PHE A 38 -1.12 14.80 8.26
C PHE A 38 -2.46 14.13 8.55
N ALA A 39 -3.58 14.65 8.04
CA ALA A 39 -4.89 14.03 8.18
C ALA A 39 -4.94 12.63 7.53
N HIS A 40 -4.24 12.44 6.40
CA HIS A 40 -4.13 11.15 5.74
C HIS A 40 -3.43 10.09 6.62
N SER A 41 -2.60 10.48 7.59
CA SER A 41 -1.98 9.55 8.55
C SER A 41 -3.02 8.76 9.38
N ASN A 42 -4.27 9.22 9.48
CA ASN A 42 -5.34 8.49 10.15
C ASN A 42 -5.68 7.16 9.44
N GLU A 43 -5.41 7.04 8.13
CA GLU A 43 -5.55 5.78 7.39
C GLU A 43 -4.58 4.69 7.89
N PHE A 44 -3.49 5.09 8.58
CA PHE A 44 -2.40 4.22 9.01
C PHE A 44 -2.28 4.09 10.53
N LEU A 45 -3.30 4.50 11.28
CA LEU A 45 -3.34 4.22 12.72
C LEU A 45 -3.44 2.71 12.93
N ARG A 46 -2.56 2.17 13.80
CA ARG A 46 -2.51 0.73 14.10
C ARG A 46 -3.85 0.24 14.62
N ASP A 47 -4.37 -0.77 13.95
CA ASP A 47 -5.67 -1.36 14.27
C ASP A 47 -5.78 -2.76 13.65
N VAL A 48 -6.58 -3.63 14.26
CA VAL A 48 -7.06 -4.86 13.65
C VAL A 48 -8.56 -4.76 13.48
N ILE A 49 -8.99 -4.54 12.26
CA ILE A 49 -10.37 -4.24 11.90
C ILE A 49 -11.07 -5.53 11.45
N GLN A 50 -12.15 -5.90 12.12
CA GLN A 50 -13.07 -6.90 11.60
C GLN A 50 -13.90 -6.28 10.48
N VAL A 51 -13.74 -6.79 9.26
CA VAL A 51 -14.42 -6.29 8.05
C VAL A 51 -15.80 -6.91 7.89
N THR A 52 -15.85 -8.23 8.03
CA THR A 52 -17.07 -9.05 8.08
C THR A 52 -16.76 -10.31 8.88
N ASP A 53 -17.72 -11.22 9.03
CA ASP A 53 -17.52 -12.45 9.78
C ASP A 53 -16.33 -13.26 9.25
N GLY A 54 -15.35 -13.53 10.12
CA GLY A 54 -14.13 -14.26 9.81
C GLY A 54 -13.14 -13.53 8.87
N VAL A 55 -13.32 -12.23 8.59
CA VAL A 55 -12.36 -11.44 7.80
C VAL A 55 -11.85 -10.26 8.60
N TYR A 56 -10.54 -10.20 8.80
CA TYR A 56 -9.85 -9.17 9.58
C TYR A 56 -8.69 -8.59 8.78
N VAL A 57 -8.39 -7.31 9.01
CA VAL A 57 -7.24 -6.64 8.41
C VAL A 57 -6.42 -5.93 9.49
N ALA A 58 -5.11 -6.19 9.52
CA ALA A 58 -4.16 -5.48 10.35
C ALA A 58 -3.62 -4.28 9.57
N VAL A 59 -3.95 -3.06 10.01
CA VAL A 59 -3.59 -1.79 9.39
C VAL A 59 -2.53 -1.08 10.23
N GLY A 60 -1.56 -0.44 9.58
CA GLY A 60 -0.62 0.46 10.25
C GLY A 60 0.53 -0.22 11.01
N PHE A 61 0.69 -1.52 10.90
CA PHE A 61 1.82 -2.28 11.47
C PHE A 61 3.05 -2.24 10.56
N ALA A 62 2.82 -2.14 9.26
CA ALA A 62 3.81 -2.16 8.19
C ALA A 62 3.40 -1.21 7.06
N LEU A 63 4.18 -1.14 5.98
CA LEU A 63 3.81 -0.38 4.79
C LEU A 63 2.54 -0.97 4.17
N ALA A 64 2.49 -2.29 3.98
CA ALA A 64 1.29 -3.00 3.54
C ALA A 64 0.53 -3.61 4.72
N ASN A 65 -0.78 -3.77 4.55
CA ASN A 65 -1.67 -4.48 5.45
C ASN A 65 -1.46 -6.00 5.35
N VAL A 66 -1.89 -6.71 6.38
CA VAL A 66 -2.05 -8.17 6.32
C VAL A 66 -3.51 -8.49 6.56
N ILE A 67 -4.07 -9.37 5.74
CA ILE A 67 -5.46 -9.78 5.89
C ILE A 67 -5.51 -11.23 6.39
N LEU A 68 -6.33 -11.45 7.42
CA LEU A 68 -6.67 -12.76 7.97
C LEU A 68 -8.07 -13.15 7.50
N VAL A 69 -8.19 -14.37 6.96
CA VAL A 69 -9.49 -15.00 6.74
C VAL A 69 -9.56 -16.27 7.58
N GLU A 70 -10.52 -16.31 8.48
CA GLU A 70 -10.77 -17.47 9.33
C GLU A 70 -11.73 -18.43 8.65
N GLY A 71 -11.29 -19.66 8.46
CA GLY A 71 -12.08 -20.75 7.97
C GLY A 71 -12.48 -21.74 9.08
N ASP A 72 -13.05 -22.89 8.72
CA ASP A 72 -13.56 -23.88 9.67
C ASP A 72 -12.46 -24.51 10.51
N ASP A 73 -11.36 -24.93 9.90
CA ASP A 73 -10.26 -25.66 10.54
C ASP A 73 -8.89 -25.00 10.33
N GLY A 74 -8.83 -23.78 9.84
CA GLY A 74 -7.59 -23.08 9.55
C GLY A 74 -7.75 -21.62 9.16
N LEU A 75 -6.62 -20.98 8.95
CA LEU A 75 -6.48 -19.58 8.60
C LEU A 75 -5.87 -19.41 7.22
N LEU A 76 -6.32 -18.39 6.50
CA LEU A 76 -5.67 -17.89 5.29
C LEU A 76 -5.07 -16.52 5.63
N ILE A 77 -3.85 -16.29 5.18
CA ILE A 77 -3.16 -15.00 5.29
C ILE A 77 -2.97 -14.44 3.88
N ILE A 78 -3.41 -13.21 3.66
CA ILE A 78 -3.20 -12.52 2.39
C ILE A 78 -2.25 -11.37 2.63
N ASP A 79 -1.13 -11.39 1.90
CA ASP A 79 0.07 -10.57 2.06
C ASP A 79 0.71 -10.66 3.46
N THR A 80 2.00 -10.27 3.60
CA THR A 80 2.76 -10.64 4.79
C THR A 80 3.75 -9.59 5.27
N THR A 81 3.65 -8.34 4.83
CA THR A 81 4.55 -7.22 5.16
C THR A 81 5.93 -7.25 4.50
N GLU A 82 6.68 -6.17 4.69
CA GLU A 82 8.05 -5.98 4.15
C GLU A 82 9.15 -6.68 4.96
N GLY A 83 8.82 -7.35 6.07
CA GLY A 83 9.81 -8.05 6.89
C GLY A 83 9.25 -8.73 8.11
N MET A 84 10.06 -9.63 8.68
CA MET A 84 9.70 -10.50 9.80
C MET A 84 9.34 -9.74 11.08
N GLY A 85 9.83 -8.51 11.28
CA GLY A 85 9.56 -7.72 12.48
C GLY A 85 8.08 -7.37 12.58
N ALA A 86 7.57 -6.65 11.60
CA ALA A 86 6.16 -6.26 11.53
C ALA A 86 5.22 -7.48 11.44
N ALA A 87 5.62 -8.50 10.66
CA ALA A 87 4.83 -9.71 10.52
C ALA A 87 4.63 -10.46 11.84
N ARG A 88 5.62 -10.51 12.74
CA ARG A 88 5.47 -11.09 14.09
C ARG A 88 4.53 -10.29 14.98
N GLU A 89 4.56 -8.95 14.87
CA GLU A 89 3.60 -8.10 15.59
C GLU A 89 2.17 -8.39 15.13
N VAL A 90 1.94 -8.45 13.83
CA VAL A 90 0.64 -8.81 13.24
C VAL A 90 0.21 -10.22 13.63
N ARG A 91 1.13 -11.20 13.57
CA ARG A 91 0.83 -12.57 13.99
C ARG A 91 0.35 -12.63 15.45
N ALA A 92 0.99 -11.89 16.34
CA ALA A 92 0.60 -11.85 17.74
C ALA A 92 -0.80 -11.23 17.96
N GLU A 93 -1.23 -10.29 17.13
CA GLU A 93 -2.61 -9.79 17.16
C GLU A 93 -3.60 -10.83 16.63
N PHE A 94 -3.27 -11.50 15.52
CA PHE A 94 -4.12 -12.54 14.95
C PHE A 94 -4.26 -13.78 15.85
N ASP A 95 -3.23 -14.14 16.63
CA ASP A 95 -3.30 -15.23 17.60
C ASP A 95 -4.27 -14.93 18.77
N ARG A 96 -4.64 -13.67 18.99
CA ARG A 96 -5.71 -13.29 19.94
C ARG A 96 -7.12 -13.50 19.37
N ILE A 97 -7.23 -13.55 18.04
CA ILE A 97 -8.50 -13.78 17.34
C ILE A 97 -8.71 -15.29 17.18
N SER A 98 -7.70 -16.00 16.68
CA SER A 98 -7.82 -17.43 16.43
C SER A 98 -6.46 -18.13 16.54
N THR A 99 -6.46 -19.30 17.15
CA THR A 99 -5.27 -20.17 17.28
C THR A 99 -5.25 -21.31 16.27
N LYS A 100 -6.17 -21.29 15.29
CA LYS A 100 -6.19 -22.27 14.20
C LYS A 100 -4.88 -22.20 13.39
N PRO A 101 -4.41 -23.32 12.81
CA PRO A 101 -3.20 -23.32 11.99
C PRO A 101 -3.40 -22.50 10.69
N VAL A 102 -2.36 -21.80 10.24
CA VAL A 102 -2.35 -21.19 8.92
C VAL A 102 -2.24 -22.31 7.88
N ARG A 103 -3.20 -22.40 6.99
CA ARG A 103 -3.29 -23.39 5.90
C ARG A 103 -2.82 -22.83 4.58
N ALA A 104 -3.02 -21.55 4.35
CA ALA A 104 -2.65 -20.88 3.11
C ALA A 104 -2.07 -19.49 3.36
N ILE A 105 -1.09 -19.13 2.55
CA ILE A 105 -0.63 -17.76 2.36
C ILE A 105 -0.88 -17.42 0.89
N ILE A 106 -1.45 -16.24 0.62
CA ILE A 106 -1.72 -15.77 -0.74
C ILE A 106 -0.97 -14.47 -0.94
N TYR A 107 -0.12 -14.41 -1.95
CA TYR A 107 0.52 -13.16 -2.35
C TYR A 107 -0.29 -12.49 -3.45
N THR A 108 -0.64 -11.23 -3.24
CA THR A 108 -1.29 -10.45 -4.29
C THR A 108 -0.33 -10.14 -5.43
N HIS A 109 0.94 -9.89 -5.12
CA HIS A 109 2.00 -9.66 -6.08
C HIS A 109 3.40 -9.72 -5.42
N SER A 110 4.46 -9.52 -6.22
CA SER A 110 5.86 -9.74 -5.83
C SER A 110 6.55 -8.62 -5.07
N HIS A 111 5.90 -7.48 -4.84
CA HIS A 111 6.57 -6.40 -4.12
C HIS A 111 6.97 -6.82 -2.69
N PRO A 112 8.12 -6.33 -2.21
CA PRO A 112 8.70 -6.78 -0.95
C PRO A 112 7.80 -6.63 0.26
N ASP A 113 6.96 -5.61 0.28
CA ASP A 113 6.04 -5.29 1.37
C ASP A 113 4.82 -6.23 1.46
N HIS A 114 4.66 -7.13 0.49
CA HIS A 114 3.60 -8.15 0.49
C HIS A 114 4.11 -9.56 0.81
N VAL A 115 5.42 -9.83 0.64
CA VAL A 115 5.91 -11.22 0.63
C VAL A 115 6.97 -11.55 1.69
N ARG A 116 7.62 -10.55 2.32
CA ARG A 116 8.81 -10.81 3.13
C ARG A 116 8.57 -11.19 4.59
N GLY A 117 7.33 -11.14 5.05
CA GLY A 117 6.99 -11.55 6.42
C GLY A 117 6.47 -12.97 6.55
N SER A 118 6.37 -13.74 5.49
CA SER A 118 5.62 -15.01 5.39
C SER A 118 6.00 -16.04 6.44
N ARG A 119 7.29 -16.22 6.74
CA ARG A 119 7.73 -17.19 7.75
C ARG A 119 7.29 -16.87 9.18
N ALA A 120 6.83 -15.65 9.45
CA ALA A 120 6.25 -15.31 10.75
C ALA A 120 4.88 -15.98 10.97
N PHE A 121 4.19 -16.37 9.90
CA PHE A 121 2.89 -17.03 9.95
C PHE A 121 2.96 -18.56 9.93
N VAL A 122 4.15 -19.14 9.78
CA VAL A 122 4.35 -20.59 9.81
C VAL A 122 4.27 -21.09 11.26
N GLY A 123 3.42 -22.08 11.49
CA GLY A 123 3.33 -22.84 12.74
C GLY A 123 3.91 -24.23 12.59
N ASP A 124 3.30 -25.23 13.26
CA ASP A 124 3.71 -26.62 13.20
C ASP A 124 3.47 -27.26 11.80
N VAL A 125 2.57 -26.67 11.03
CA VAL A 125 2.25 -27.08 9.66
C VAL A 125 2.69 -25.99 8.71
N GLU A 126 3.45 -26.34 7.67
CA GLU A 126 3.85 -25.39 6.65
C GLU A 126 2.66 -25.11 5.71
N PRO A 127 2.25 -23.85 5.54
CA PRO A 127 1.11 -23.49 4.69
C PRO A 127 1.45 -23.64 3.21
N GLU A 128 0.45 -23.89 2.39
CA GLU A 128 0.59 -23.70 0.95
C GLU A 128 0.68 -22.20 0.63
N VAL A 129 1.57 -21.85 -0.29
CA VAL A 129 1.77 -20.45 -0.71
C VAL A 129 1.29 -20.29 -2.15
N TYR A 130 0.26 -19.47 -2.33
CA TYR A 130 -0.39 -19.23 -3.61
C TYR A 130 0.07 -17.91 -4.23
N ALA A 131 0.30 -17.91 -5.54
CA ALA A 131 0.60 -16.72 -6.32
C ALA A 131 0.30 -16.94 -7.81
N HIS A 132 0.29 -15.87 -8.60
CA HIS A 132 0.34 -16.00 -10.05
C HIS A 132 1.73 -16.50 -10.51
N GLU A 133 1.82 -17.29 -11.58
CA GLU A 133 3.09 -17.90 -12.03
C GLU A 133 4.17 -16.86 -12.38
N LYS A 134 3.76 -15.66 -12.81
CA LYS A 134 4.68 -14.56 -13.14
C LYS A 134 5.47 -14.06 -11.94
N GLN A 135 4.97 -14.22 -10.72
CA GLN A 135 5.66 -13.84 -9.50
C GLN A 135 7.04 -14.51 -9.34
N LEU A 136 7.18 -15.72 -9.86
CA LEU A 136 8.47 -16.42 -9.84
C LEU A 136 9.56 -15.74 -10.67
N ARG A 137 9.17 -14.92 -11.64
CA ARG A 137 10.09 -14.16 -12.51
C ARG A 137 10.45 -12.81 -11.91
N GLU A 138 9.49 -12.15 -11.26
CA GLU A 138 9.67 -10.81 -10.68
C GLU A 138 10.60 -10.81 -9.46
N ASN A 139 10.66 -11.92 -8.70
CA ASN A 139 11.54 -12.06 -7.53
C ASN A 139 13.01 -12.38 -7.85
N LEU A 140 13.44 -12.27 -9.11
CA LEU A 140 14.85 -12.39 -9.44
C LEU A 140 15.62 -11.16 -8.94
N PRO A 141 16.82 -11.35 -8.31
CA PRO A 141 17.68 -10.24 -7.92
C PRO A 141 18.04 -9.41 -9.13
N THR A 142 17.42 -8.24 -9.30
CA THR A 142 17.70 -7.33 -10.40
C THR A 142 18.64 -6.22 -9.95
N ALA A 143 19.34 -5.60 -10.93
CA ALA A 143 20.10 -4.37 -10.73
C ALA A 143 19.24 -3.19 -10.20
N VAL A 144 17.94 -3.34 -10.21
CA VAL A 144 16.90 -2.41 -9.76
C VAL A 144 17.05 -2.06 -8.26
N GLY A 145 17.56 -2.97 -7.41
CA GLY A 145 17.79 -2.67 -6.00
C GLY A 145 18.80 -1.54 -5.73
N ARG A 146 19.68 -1.22 -6.68
CA ARG A 146 20.59 -0.04 -6.60
C ARG A 146 19.86 1.24 -7.00
N ALA A 147 19.16 1.23 -8.13
CA ALA A 147 18.37 2.36 -8.59
C ALA A 147 17.30 2.77 -7.57
N GLY A 148 16.70 1.80 -6.85
CA GLY A 148 15.76 2.05 -5.78
C GLY A 148 16.35 2.81 -4.59
N ARG A 149 17.61 2.59 -4.22
CA ARG A 149 18.28 3.34 -3.15
C ARG A 149 18.58 4.78 -3.56
N ASP A 150 19.07 4.98 -4.77
CA ASP A 150 19.42 6.30 -5.29
C ASP A 150 18.15 7.14 -5.53
N GLY A 151 17.09 6.52 -6.05
CA GLY A 151 15.77 7.14 -6.17
C GLY A 151 15.16 7.50 -4.82
N GLY A 152 15.35 6.66 -3.79
CA GLY A 152 14.84 6.91 -2.45
C GLY A 152 15.35 8.23 -1.84
N ASN A 153 16.61 8.59 -2.08
CA ASN A 153 17.18 9.86 -1.62
C ASN A 153 16.50 11.07 -2.30
N GLN A 154 16.08 10.93 -3.56
CA GLN A 154 15.38 12.00 -4.29
C GLN A 154 13.94 12.21 -3.78
N PHE A 155 13.35 11.20 -3.17
CA PHE A 155 11.97 11.24 -2.66
C PHE A 155 11.86 11.38 -1.14
N GLY A 156 12.91 11.92 -0.51
CA GLY A 156 12.87 12.27 0.90
C GLY A 156 13.03 11.11 1.88
N LEU A 157 13.42 9.91 1.46
CA LEU A 157 13.63 8.77 2.37
C LEU A 157 14.77 9.03 3.39
N ALA A 158 15.69 9.93 3.07
CA ALA A 158 16.76 10.37 3.98
C ALA A 158 16.35 11.49 4.94
N LEU A 159 15.14 12.04 4.83
CA LEU A 159 14.63 13.05 5.77
C LEU A 159 14.41 12.44 7.16
N PRO A 160 14.55 13.23 8.23
CA PRO A 160 14.20 12.82 9.58
C PRO A 160 12.75 12.33 9.67
N ALA A 161 12.46 11.40 10.59
CA ALA A 161 11.13 10.78 10.71
C ALA A 161 10.00 11.80 10.92
N GLU A 162 10.29 12.88 11.69
CA GLU A 162 9.35 13.98 11.94
C GLU A 162 8.99 14.78 10.68
N SER A 163 9.82 14.70 9.64
CA SER A 163 9.56 15.30 8.32
C SER A 163 8.91 14.35 7.33
N ARG A 164 8.61 13.12 7.75
CA ARG A 164 7.99 12.07 6.94
C ARG A 164 6.77 11.50 7.67
N PRO A 165 5.63 12.21 7.69
CA PRO A 165 4.47 11.80 8.49
C PRO A 165 3.90 10.44 8.05
N ASN A 166 3.97 10.12 6.76
CA ASN A 166 3.60 8.83 6.19
C ASN A 166 4.21 8.66 4.79
N ALA A 167 4.08 7.45 4.22
CA ALA A 167 4.53 7.13 2.86
C ALA A 167 3.43 7.32 1.79
N GLY A 168 2.28 7.90 2.14
CA GLY A 168 1.12 8.04 1.26
C GLY A 168 0.23 6.79 1.18
N ILE A 169 0.80 5.60 1.31
CA ILE A 169 0.10 4.30 1.29
C ILE A 169 0.28 3.50 2.58
N GLY A 170 1.12 3.99 3.50
CA GLY A 170 1.38 3.35 4.79
C GLY A 170 2.24 4.23 5.69
N PRO A 171 2.55 3.79 6.92
CA PRO A 171 3.34 4.57 7.88
C PRO A 171 4.79 4.77 7.45
N GLY A 172 5.32 3.93 6.59
CA GLY A 172 6.69 3.90 6.10
C GLY A 172 7.28 2.50 6.13
N LEU A 173 8.42 2.31 5.48
CA LEU A 173 9.09 1.01 5.42
C LEU A 173 9.72 0.63 6.77
N GLY A 174 9.31 -0.51 7.30
CA GLY A 174 9.85 -1.13 8.51
C GLY A 174 10.68 -2.38 8.20
N LEU A 175 11.89 -2.23 7.67
CA LEU A 175 12.76 -3.34 7.23
C LEU A 175 13.35 -4.19 8.39
N GLY A 176 12.76 -4.12 9.58
CA GLY A 176 13.22 -4.86 10.75
C GLY A 176 12.94 -6.36 10.70
N GLY A 177 13.82 -7.16 11.32
CA GLY A 177 13.59 -8.58 11.57
C GLY A 177 14.00 -9.55 10.46
N GLY A 178 14.55 -9.06 9.35
CA GLY A 178 15.04 -9.88 8.24
C GLY A 178 13.98 -10.27 7.22
N ASP A 179 14.40 -11.00 6.20
CA ASP A 179 13.58 -11.48 5.09
C ASP A 179 13.06 -12.89 5.40
N GLY A 180 11.75 -13.05 5.42
CA GLY A 180 11.05 -14.31 5.64
C GLY A 180 10.25 -14.77 4.42
N TYR A 181 10.66 -14.38 3.22
CA TYR A 181 10.02 -14.80 1.97
C TYR A 181 9.92 -16.33 1.87
N MET A 182 8.77 -16.79 1.46
CA MET A 182 8.52 -18.19 1.12
C MET A 182 8.19 -18.29 -0.36
N ARG A 183 8.88 -19.18 -1.07
CA ARG A 183 8.59 -19.40 -2.48
C ARG A 183 7.18 -19.97 -2.65
N PRO A 184 6.36 -19.48 -3.60
CA PRO A 184 5.08 -20.08 -3.90
C PRO A 184 5.17 -21.57 -4.19
N THR A 185 4.29 -22.35 -3.55
CA THR A 185 4.17 -23.81 -3.74
C THR A 185 3.03 -24.15 -4.69
N ARG A 186 2.09 -23.22 -4.86
CA ARG A 186 0.93 -23.30 -5.76
C ARG A 186 0.91 -22.05 -6.64
N THR A 187 1.11 -22.24 -7.92
CA THR A 187 0.98 -21.14 -8.89
C THR A 187 -0.11 -21.48 -9.92
N PHE A 188 -0.75 -20.45 -10.43
CA PHE A 188 -1.70 -20.58 -11.55
C PHE A 188 -1.29 -19.66 -12.70
N SER A 189 -1.78 -20.01 -13.89
CA SER A 189 -1.71 -19.20 -15.11
C SER A 189 -3.12 -18.99 -15.67
N GLY A 190 -3.26 -18.00 -16.53
CA GLY A 190 -4.55 -17.63 -17.11
C GLY A 190 -5.34 -16.65 -16.24
N GLU A 191 -6.61 -16.45 -16.57
CA GLU A 191 -7.42 -15.34 -16.03
C GLU A 191 -7.85 -15.54 -14.58
N SER A 192 -8.05 -16.76 -14.13
CA SER A 192 -8.48 -17.03 -12.76
C SER A 192 -8.18 -18.45 -12.29
N TYR A 193 -8.17 -18.62 -10.96
CA TYR A 193 -8.03 -19.90 -10.30
C TYR A 193 -8.94 -19.97 -9.07
N SER A 194 -9.80 -20.98 -9.01
CA SER A 194 -10.72 -21.20 -7.89
C SER A 194 -10.33 -22.43 -7.10
N PHE A 195 -10.35 -22.32 -5.78
CA PHE A 195 -10.07 -23.43 -4.86
C PHE A 195 -10.83 -23.23 -3.55
N GLU A 196 -10.78 -24.25 -2.70
CA GLU A 196 -11.31 -24.22 -1.34
C GLU A 196 -10.19 -24.62 -0.37
N VAL A 197 -10.05 -23.88 0.72
CA VAL A 197 -9.11 -24.18 1.80
C VAL A 197 -9.72 -23.79 3.14
N ALA A 198 -9.60 -24.68 4.11
CA ALA A 198 -10.20 -24.50 5.45
C ALA A 198 -11.71 -24.17 5.41
N GLY A 199 -12.48 -24.71 4.44
CA GLY A 199 -13.90 -24.41 4.25
C GLY A 199 -14.19 -23.06 3.60
N VAL A 200 -13.16 -22.31 3.19
CA VAL A 200 -13.32 -21.01 2.52
C VAL A 200 -13.15 -21.17 1.01
N LYS A 201 -14.16 -20.77 0.24
CA LYS A 201 -14.06 -20.66 -1.22
C LYS A 201 -13.31 -19.40 -1.59
N VAL A 202 -12.27 -19.56 -2.40
CA VAL A 202 -11.37 -18.50 -2.86
C VAL A 202 -11.30 -18.48 -4.37
N VAL A 203 -11.40 -17.31 -4.95
CA VAL A 203 -11.12 -17.08 -6.38
C VAL A 203 -9.96 -16.08 -6.46
N LEU A 204 -8.89 -16.49 -7.11
CA LEU A 204 -7.79 -15.61 -7.49
C LEU A 204 -8.04 -15.16 -8.92
N GLY A 205 -8.15 -13.86 -9.16
CA GLY A 205 -8.26 -13.28 -10.49
C GLY A 205 -6.95 -12.64 -10.91
N TYR A 206 -6.41 -13.00 -12.07
CA TYR A 206 -5.25 -12.31 -12.63
C TYR A 206 -5.63 -10.87 -12.97
N ALA A 207 -4.92 -9.92 -12.43
CA ALA A 207 -5.28 -8.51 -12.48
C ALA A 207 -4.04 -7.61 -12.61
N PRO A 208 -3.33 -7.65 -13.75
CA PRO A 208 -2.14 -6.84 -13.94
C PRO A 208 -2.47 -5.35 -13.84
N GLY A 209 -1.57 -4.59 -13.19
CA GLY A 209 -1.73 -3.15 -12.96
C GLY A 209 -0.48 -2.59 -12.33
N GLU A 210 -0.39 -2.64 -11.00
CA GLU A 210 0.84 -2.26 -10.27
C GLU A 210 2.04 -3.08 -10.73
N THR A 211 1.87 -4.38 -10.88
CA THR A 211 2.86 -5.32 -11.44
C THR A 211 2.20 -6.27 -12.45
N ASP A 212 3.03 -6.95 -13.26
CA ASP A 212 2.54 -7.93 -14.22
C ASP A 212 2.11 -9.26 -13.58
N ASP A 213 2.49 -9.52 -12.32
CA ASP A 213 2.10 -10.69 -11.55
C ASP A 213 0.94 -10.45 -10.58
N GLN A 214 0.37 -9.25 -10.59
CA GLN A 214 -0.71 -8.85 -9.69
C GLN A 214 -1.94 -9.73 -9.88
N LEU A 215 -2.56 -10.08 -8.75
CA LEU A 215 -3.87 -10.73 -8.66
C LEU A 215 -4.76 -10.02 -7.63
N PHE A 216 -6.06 -10.23 -7.74
CA PHE A 216 -6.99 -9.97 -6.66
C PHE A 216 -7.45 -11.28 -6.01
N VAL A 217 -7.87 -11.21 -4.75
CA VAL A 217 -8.54 -12.31 -4.05
C VAL A 217 -10.03 -11.96 -3.90
N TRP A 218 -10.88 -12.84 -4.37
CA TRP A 218 -12.33 -12.75 -4.21
C TRP A 218 -12.85 -13.86 -3.30
N LEU A 219 -13.59 -13.48 -2.26
CA LEU A 219 -14.28 -14.39 -1.35
C LEU A 219 -15.78 -14.32 -1.64
N PRO A 220 -16.31 -15.16 -2.54
CA PRO A 220 -17.67 -15.00 -3.06
C PRO A 220 -18.75 -15.11 -1.98
N GLU A 221 -18.62 -16.02 -1.04
CA GLU A 221 -19.59 -16.22 0.04
C GLU A 221 -19.60 -15.08 1.05
N LYS A 222 -18.49 -14.34 1.16
CA LYS A 222 -18.32 -13.17 2.04
C LYS A 222 -18.47 -11.84 1.28
N ARG A 223 -18.69 -11.88 -0.04
CA ARG A 223 -18.75 -10.71 -0.94
C ARG A 223 -17.61 -9.72 -0.70
N THR A 224 -16.41 -10.26 -0.41
CA THR A 224 -15.22 -9.50 -0.03
C THR A 224 -14.18 -9.57 -1.13
N LEU A 225 -13.79 -8.40 -1.61
CA LEU A 225 -12.73 -8.21 -2.60
C LEU A 225 -11.46 -7.67 -1.92
N LEU A 226 -10.33 -8.35 -2.19
CA LEU A 226 -9.00 -7.92 -1.78
C LEU A 226 -8.20 -7.60 -3.07
N PRO A 227 -8.11 -6.34 -3.45
CA PRO A 227 -7.61 -5.92 -4.77
C PRO A 227 -6.08 -5.91 -4.87
N GLY A 228 -5.35 -6.24 -3.80
CA GLY A 228 -3.92 -5.96 -3.72
C GLY A 228 -3.66 -4.46 -3.84
N ASP A 229 -2.67 -4.09 -4.63
CA ASP A 229 -2.28 -2.70 -4.88
C ASP A 229 -2.99 -2.06 -6.08
N ASN A 230 -3.90 -2.77 -6.71
CA ASN A 230 -4.72 -2.16 -7.76
C ASN A 230 -5.73 -1.15 -7.24
N PHE A 231 -5.95 -1.11 -5.93
CA PHE A 231 -6.73 -0.08 -5.27
C PHE A 231 -6.18 0.23 -3.86
N TYR A 232 -6.06 1.50 -3.53
CA TYR A 232 -5.87 2.05 -2.18
C TYR A 232 -6.40 3.50 -2.14
N ARG A 233 -6.62 4.06 -0.94
CA ARG A 233 -7.19 5.41 -0.77
C ARG A 233 -6.16 6.53 -1.02
N ALA A 234 -5.44 6.43 -2.11
CA ALA A 234 -4.57 7.48 -2.64
C ALA A 234 -4.54 7.34 -4.17
N PHE A 235 -4.09 8.37 -4.87
CA PHE A 235 -3.94 8.28 -6.32
C PHE A 235 -2.85 7.24 -6.66
N PRO A 236 -3.10 6.31 -7.60
CA PRO A 236 -2.16 5.24 -7.89
C PRO A 236 -0.84 5.74 -8.47
N ASN A 237 0.24 5.05 -8.13
CA ASN A 237 1.54 5.29 -8.71
C ASN A 237 1.62 4.68 -10.12
N LEU A 238 1.01 5.34 -11.09
CA LEU A 238 0.95 4.88 -12.48
C LEU A 238 2.33 4.84 -13.17
N TYR A 239 3.30 5.62 -12.66
CA TYR A 239 4.66 5.65 -13.15
C TYR A 239 5.67 5.77 -12.01
N ALA A 240 6.34 4.67 -11.71
CA ALA A 240 7.36 4.67 -10.67
C ALA A 240 8.72 5.13 -11.22
N ILE A 241 9.09 6.40 -10.96
CA ILE A 241 10.32 7.06 -11.46
C ILE A 241 11.62 6.49 -10.84
N ARG A 242 11.60 5.28 -10.32
CA ARG A 242 12.74 4.62 -9.67
C ARG A 242 13.35 3.46 -10.47
N GLY A 243 13.06 3.39 -11.78
CA GLY A 243 13.62 2.35 -12.66
C GLY A 243 12.97 0.98 -12.52
N VAL A 244 11.70 0.94 -12.22
CA VAL A 244 10.87 -0.29 -12.29
C VAL A 244 10.31 -0.50 -13.70
N PRO A 245 9.83 -1.71 -14.04
CA PRO A 245 9.11 -1.95 -15.28
C PRO A 245 7.94 -0.99 -15.49
N LEU A 246 7.61 -0.72 -16.75
CA LEU A 246 6.47 0.11 -17.11
C LEU A 246 5.16 -0.53 -16.62
N ARG A 247 4.36 0.23 -15.91
CA ARG A 247 3.01 -0.17 -15.50
C ARG A 247 2.03 0.06 -16.65
N ARG A 248 1.33 -0.98 -17.05
CA ARG A 248 0.34 -0.94 -18.14
C ARG A 248 -0.97 -0.38 -17.60
N VAL A 249 -1.18 0.93 -17.79
CA VAL A 249 -2.38 1.64 -17.30
C VAL A 249 -3.66 1.10 -17.93
N ASP A 250 -3.60 0.66 -19.18
CA ASP A 250 -4.69 -0.01 -19.88
C ASP A 250 -5.10 -1.34 -19.18
N HIS A 251 -4.15 -2.20 -18.86
CA HIS A 251 -4.41 -3.43 -18.12
C HIS A 251 -4.94 -3.14 -16.70
N TRP A 252 -4.45 -2.07 -16.07
CA TRP A 252 -4.96 -1.68 -14.75
C TRP A 252 -6.44 -1.30 -14.81
N LEU A 253 -6.87 -0.60 -15.86
CA LEU A 253 -8.28 -0.26 -16.08
C LEU A 253 -9.14 -1.49 -16.36
N GLU A 254 -8.64 -2.45 -17.15
CA GLU A 254 -9.31 -3.74 -17.37
C GLU A 254 -9.49 -4.48 -16.04
N SER A 255 -8.44 -4.61 -15.25
CA SER A 255 -8.47 -5.25 -13.93
C SER A 255 -9.46 -4.59 -12.96
N LEU A 256 -9.53 -3.25 -12.95
CA LEU A 256 -10.51 -2.51 -12.15
C LEU A 256 -11.94 -2.78 -12.64
N SER A 257 -12.15 -2.89 -13.95
CA SER A 257 -13.47 -3.21 -14.53
C SER A 257 -13.95 -4.60 -14.11
N ASP A 258 -13.05 -5.59 -14.11
CA ASP A 258 -13.34 -6.94 -13.65
C ASP A 258 -13.71 -6.96 -12.15
N MET A 259 -12.98 -6.20 -11.33
CA MET A 259 -13.27 -6.07 -9.90
C MET A 259 -14.63 -5.40 -9.63
N ILE A 260 -14.99 -4.36 -10.39
CA ILE A 260 -16.30 -3.70 -10.31
C ILE A 260 -17.42 -4.67 -10.66
N ALA A 261 -17.23 -5.51 -11.68
CA ALA A 261 -18.21 -6.49 -12.13
C ALA A 261 -18.52 -7.59 -11.07
N LEU A 262 -17.63 -7.81 -10.09
CA LEU A 262 -17.88 -8.72 -8.96
C LEU A 262 -18.91 -8.18 -7.97
N GLU A 263 -19.21 -6.89 -8.03
CA GLU A 263 -20.16 -6.21 -7.15
C GLU A 263 -19.89 -6.46 -5.65
N PRO A 264 -18.69 -6.18 -5.14
CA PRO A 264 -18.31 -6.47 -3.75
C PRO A 264 -19.07 -5.60 -2.73
N GLU A 265 -19.29 -6.16 -1.55
CA GLU A 265 -19.83 -5.42 -0.39
C GLU A 265 -18.72 -4.90 0.53
N TYR A 266 -17.57 -5.57 0.49
CA TYR A 266 -16.40 -5.23 1.28
C TYR A 266 -15.18 -5.15 0.37
N LEU A 267 -14.41 -4.08 0.52
CA LEU A 267 -13.16 -3.85 -0.21
C LEU A 267 -12.03 -3.70 0.81
N VAL A 268 -11.07 -4.62 0.76
CA VAL A 268 -9.97 -4.71 1.71
C VAL A 268 -8.64 -4.57 0.97
N PRO A 269 -8.15 -3.34 0.76
CA PRO A 269 -6.90 -3.10 0.04
C PRO A 269 -5.68 -3.52 0.86
N SER A 270 -4.58 -3.83 0.18
CA SER A 270 -3.30 -4.11 0.82
C SER A 270 -2.63 -2.86 1.42
N HIS A 271 -3.17 -1.68 1.15
CA HIS A 271 -2.81 -0.40 1.77
C HIS A 271 -4.06 0.38 2.15
N THR A 272 -3.97 1.22 3.19
CA THR A 272 -5.09 2.01 3.73
C THR A 272 -6.19 1.17 4.40
N ARG A 273 -7.19 1.83 4.98
CA ARG A 273 -8.29 1.16 5.68
C ARG A 273 -9.32 0.54 4.73
N PRO A 274 -10.03 -0.52 5.14
CA PRO A 274 -11.06 -1.14 4.33
C PRO A 274 -12.25 -0.20 4.08
N ILE A 275 -13.01 -0.50 3.04
CA ILE A 275 -14.28 0.16 2.72
C ILE A 275 -15.40 -0.87 2.85
N MET A 276 -16.44 -0.53 3.60
CA MET A 276 -17.55 -1.42 3.91
C MET A 276 -18.86 -0.83 3.37
N GLY A 277 -19.70 -1.71 2.85
CA GLY A 277 -21.01 -1.39 2.28
C GLY A 277 -20.97 -1.15 0.77
N ARG A 278 -21.87 -1.85 0.07
CA ARG A 278 -21.96 -1.91 -1.39
C ARG A 278 -21.83 -0.54 -2.08
N THR A 279 -22.61 0.44 -1.64
CA THR A 279 -22.62 1.76 -2.26
C THR A 279 -21.28 2.48 -2.11
N ALA A 280 -20.64 2.38 -0.94
CA ALA A 280 -19.34 3.01 -0.70
C ALA A 280 -18.22 2.32 -1.50
N VAL A 281 -18.27 1.00 -1.61
CA VAL A 281 -17.31 0.20 -2.39
C VAL A 281 -17.45 0.50 -3.88
N ASP A 282 -18.67 0.50 -4.41
CA ASP A 282 -18.94 0.84 -5.81
C ASP A 282 -18.47 2.25 -6.15
N ALA A 283 -18.78 3.25 -5.32
CA ALA A 283 -18.33 4.62 -5.51
C ALA A 283 -16.79 4.74 -5.47
N ALA A 284 -16.12 3.97 -4.61
CA ALA A 284 -14.68 3.98 -4.51
C ALA A 284 -14.02 3.37 -5.76
N LEU A 285 -14.45 2.18 -6.19
CA LEU A 285 -13.89 1.50 -7.36
C LEU A 285 -14.17 2.26 -8.66
N THR A 286 -15.40 2.72 -8.86
CA THR A 286 -15.78 3.47 -10.07
C THR A 286 -15.09 4.83 -10.12
N GLY A 287 -14.97 5.53 -8.98
CA GLY A 287 -14.24 6.79 -8.89
C GLY A 287 -12.74 6.62 -9.18
N TYR A 288 -12.14 5.54 -8.67
CA TYR A 288 -10.73 5.21 -8.91
C TYR A 288 -10.48 4.90 -10.40
N HIS A 289 -11.33 4.04 -11.00
CA HIS A 289 -11.29 3.73 -12.41
C HIS A 289 -11.43 5.00 -13.28
N ALA A 290 -12.38 5.87 -12.97
CA ALA A 290 -12.59 7.12 -13.69
C ALA A 290 -11.36 8.05 -13.60
N GLY A 291 -10.73 8.15 -12.43
CA GLY A 291 -9.50 8.93 -12.23
C GLY A 291 -8.34 8.42 -13.07
N VAL A 292 -8.08 7.12 -13.06
CA VAL A 292 -7.02 6.47 -13.86
C VAL A 292 -7.31 6.62 -15.38
N SER A 293 -8.56 6.39 -15.79
CA SER A 293 -9.00 6.56 -17.18
C SER A 293 -8.81 7.99 -17.67
N SER A 294 -9.15 8.98 -16.85
CA SER A 294 -8.98 10.40 -17.19
C SER A 294 -7.51 10.74 -17.47
N VAL A 295 -6.58 10.25 -16.63
CA VAL A 295 -5.14 10.48 -16.84
C VAL A 295 -4.67 9.83 -18.14
N LEU A 296 -5.06 8.57 -18.40
CA LEU A 296 -4.68 7.88 -19.64
C LEU A 296 -5.19 8.64 -20.87
N GLN A 297 -6.47 9.00 -20.89
CA GLN A 297 -7.09 9.70 -22.01
C GLN A 297 -6.45 11.06 -22.27
N GLN A 298 -6.18 11.85 -21.22
CA GLN A 298 -5.51 13.15 -21.37
C GLN A 298 -4.08 13.01 -21.85
N THR A 299 -3.35 11.98 -21.42
CA THR A 299 -1.99 11.71 -21.87
C THR A 299 -1.95 11.32 -23.34
N LEU A 300 -2.93 10.56 -23.82
CA LEU A 300 -3.00 10.14 -25.22
C LEU A 300 -3.51 11.26 -26.16
N ALA A 301 -4.23 12.25 -25.64
CA ALA A 301 -4.77 13.36 -26.41
C ALA A 301 -3.79 14.54 -26.55
N GLY A 302 -2.77 14.66 -25.71
CA GLY A 302 -1.75 15.73 -25.69
C GLY A 302 -0.49 15.36 -26.42
#